data_ea2d90234ddf2c27dbc7d0e8b5884976
#
_entry.id   ea2d90234ddf2c27dbc7d0e8b5884976
#
_cell.length_a   1.000
_cell.length_b   1.000
_cell.length_c   1.000
_cell.angle_alpha   90.00
_cell.angle_beta   90.00
_cell.angle_gamma   90.00
#
_symmetry.space_group_name_H-M   'P 1'
#
loop_
_entity.id
_entity.type
_entity.pdbx_description
1 polymer ?
#
loop_
_entity_poly.entity_id
_entity_poly.type
_entity_poly.pdbx_seq_one_letter_code
_entity_poly.pdbx_strand_id
1 'polypeptide(L)'
;MPQFEFRTAAKLPYVLLFTALVMSFAGCSHVTGNAPLTKQQTENEATIRRLDAAWVKAAASKNPDEWMAFYANDATVLPPNEKPLTDKAAIRKSIADLLSLPNLQLSWEPTKVEVAKSGDLAYLYGSYSLTMTNEQGKPVTDFGTNVEIWKKQPDGSWRCTLDTWNSDMPVNPPV
;
A
#
# COMPACT_ATOMS: atom_id res chain seq x y z
N MET A 1 19.09 -16.98 82.55
CA MET A 1 19.44 -17.60 81.25
C MET A 1 18.63 -18.88 81.14
N PRO A 2 17.58 -18.95 80.33
CA PRO A 2 16.88 -20.20 80.07
C PRO A 2 17.45 -20.90 78.84
N GLN A 3 17.71 -22.16 78.99
CA GLN A 3 18.16 -23.08 77.93
C GLN A 3 16.95 -23.49 77.09
N PHE A 4 17.06 -23.38 75.79
CA PHE A 4 16.07 -23.94 74.84
C PHE A 4 16.47 -25.36 74.43
N GLU A 5 15.60 -26.30 74.78
CA GLU A 5 15.74 -27.71 74.36
C GLU A 5 15.29 -27.85 72.90
N PHE A 6 16.13 -28.51 72.09
CA PHE A 6 15.78 -28.89 70.72
C PHE A 6 14.98 -30.24 70.75
N ARG A 7 13.70 -30.15 70.39
CA ARG A 7 12.89 -31.33 70.14
C ARG A 7 13.21 -31.86 68.74
N THR A 8 13.70 -33.08 68.71
CA THR A 8 13.87 -33.84 67.46
C THR A 8 12.54 -34.19 66.80
N ALA A 9 12.30 -33.69 65.62
CA ALA A 9 11.15 -34.02 64.77
C ALA A 9 11.46 -35.23 63.90
N ALA A 10 10.52 -36.15 63.90
CA ALA A 10 10.58 -37.45 63.23
C ALA A 10 10.67 -37.29 61.70
N LYS A 11 11.51 -38.11 61.07
CA LYS A 11 11.64 -38.24 59.60
C LYS A 11 10.49 -39.03 59.04
N LEU A 12 9.62 -38.40 58.24
CA LEU A 12 8.70 -39.09 57.30
C LEU A 12 9.44 -39.37 56.00
N PRO A 13 9.27 -40.56 55.39
CA PRO A 13 9.86 -40.84 54.08
C PRO A 13 9.03 -40.17 52.97
N TYR A 14 9.67 -39.28 52.22
CA TYR A 14 9.11 -38.72 50.99
C TYR A 14 9.12 -39.78 49.89
N VAL A 15 7.93 -40.29 49.53
CA VAL A 15 7.74 -41.03 48.30
C VAL A 15 7.70 -40.04 47.16
N LEU A 16 8.78 -39.96 46.37
CA LEU A 16 8.87 -39.16 45.15
C LEU A 16 8.04 -39.84 44.05
N LEU A 17 6.82 -39.37 43.84
CA LEU A 17 6.04 -39.66 42.64
C LEU A 17 6.60 -38.79 41.50
N PHE A 18 7.42 -39.37 40.62
CA PHE A 18 7.80 -38.74 39.34
C PHE A 18 6.62 -38.84 38.40
N THR A 19 5.78 -37.81 38.35
CA THR A 19 4.88 -37.59 37.24
C THR A 19 5.67 -37.01 36.07
N ALA A 20 5.96 -37.82 35.07
CA ALA A 20 6.54 -37.39 33.82
C ALA A 20 5.51 -36.49 33.06
N LEU A 21 5.69 -35.18 33.16
CA LEU A 21 4.96 -34.21 32.36
C LEU A 21 5.51 -34.27 30.93
N VAL A 22 4.85 -35.04 30.06
CA VAL A 22 5.12 -35.01 28.63
C VAL A 22 4.65 -33.66 28.08
N MET A 23 5.56 -32.68 27.98
CA MET A 23 5.33 -31.45 27.21
C MET A 23 5.33 -31.82 25.74
N SER A 24 4.14 -31.98 25.17
CA SER A 24 3.94 -32.01 23.74
C SER A 24 4.28 -30.57 23.19
N PHE A 25 5.50 -30.40 22.71
CA PHE A 25 5.82 -29.26 21.87
C PHE A 25 5.01 -29.40 20.58
N ALA A 26 3.83 -28.77 20.54
CA ALA A 26 3.18 -28.47 19.28
C ALA A 26 4.11 -27.53 18.52
N GLY A 27 4.91 -28.10 17.61
CA GLY A 27 5.77 -27.33 16.72
C GLY A 27 4.88 -26.36 15.94
N CYS A 28 4.96 -25.07 16.26
CA CYS A 28 4.51 -24.03 15.35
C CYS A 28 5.34 -24.16 14.08
N SER A 29 4.84 -24.92 13.11
CA SER A 29 5.35 -24.85 11.75
C SER A 29 5.10 -23.42 11.26
N HIS A 30 6.14 -22.59 11.24
CA HIS A 30 6.11 -21.32 10.54
C HIS A 30 5.95 -21.65 9.06
N VAL A 31 4.70 -21.69 8.60
CA VAL A 31 4.38 -21.69 7.19
C VAL A 31 4.71 -20.30 6.68
N THR A 32 5.93 -20.12 6.18
CA THR A 32 6.41 -18.90 5.50
C THR A 32 5.94 -18.83 4.03
N GLY A 33 4.84 -19.47 3.71
CA GLY A 33 4.18 -19.35 2.43
C GLY A 33 2.98 -18.41 2.55
N ASN A 34 2.85 -17.43 1.66
CA ASN A 34 1.61 -16.66 1.56
C ASN A 34 0.46 -17.65 1.35
N ALA A 35 -0.54 -17.60 2.23
CA ALA A 35 -1.75 -18.38 2.03
C ALA A 35 -2.35 -18.03 0.65
N PRO A 36 -2.93 -19.01 -0.08
CA PRO A 36 -3.54 -18.72 -1.37
C PRO A 36 -4.62 -17.65 -1.21
N LEU A 37 -4.72 -16.77 -2.21
CA LEU A 37 -5.73 -15.70 -2.23
C LEU A 37 -7.13 -16.33 -2.15
N THR A 38 -7.99 -15.72 -1.39
CA THR A 38 -9.42 -16.06 -1.40
C THR A 38 -10.04 -15.65 -2.75
N LYS A 39 -11.16 -16.28 -3.11
CA LYS A 39 -11.93 -15.89 -4.32
C LYS A 39 -12.22 -14.38 -4.32
N GLN A 40 -12.64 -13.83 -3.19
CA GLN A 40 -12.94 -12.40 -3.04
C GLN A 40 -11.71 -11.51 -3.27
N GLN A 41 -10.53 -11.91 -2.78
CA GLN A 41 -9.30 -11.15 -3.03
C GLN A 41 -8.94 -11.16 -4.51
N THR A 42 -9.05 -12.29 -5.19
CA THR A 42 -8.80 -12.41 -6.64
C THR A 42 -9.76 -11.54 -7.45
N GLU A 43 -11.06 -11.54 -7.11
CA GLU A 43 -12.06 -10.70 -7.77
C GLU A 43 -11.80 -9.19 -7.54
N ASN A 44 -11.41 -8.82 -6.32
CA ASN A 44 -11.07 -7.45 -5.98
C ASN A 44 -9.79 -7.01 -6.71
N GLU A 45 -8.75 -7.86 -6.77
CA GLU A 45 -7.53 -7.56 -7.54
C GLU A 45 -7.84 -7.30 -9.02
N ALA A 46 -8.62 -8.17 -9.65
CA ALA A 46 -9.06 -7.99 -11.03
C ALA A 46 -9.86 -6.69 -11.22
N THR A 47 -10.64 -6.29 -10.21
CA THR A 47 -11.38 -5.03 -10.22
C THR A 47 -10.45 -3.83 -10.16
N ILE A 48 -9.45 -3.83 -9.26
CA ILE A 48 -8.45 -2.74 -9.17
C ILE A 48 -7.70 -2.59 -10.49
N ARG A 49 -7.17 -3.70 -11.06
CA ARG A 49 -6.47 -3.65 -12.36
C ARG A 49 -7.33 -3.06 -13.48
N ARG A 50 -8.62 -3.37 -13.51
CA ARG A 50 -9.57 -2.83 -14.50
C ARG A 50 -9.83 -1.33 -14.27
N LEU A 51 -9.94 -0.89 -13.01
CA LEU A 51 -10.12 0.52 -12.67
C LEU A 51 -8.87 1.34 -13.01
N ASP A 52 -7.69 0.83 -12.70
CA ASP A 52 -6.42 1.45 -13.04
C ASP A 52 -6.27 1.60 -14.57
N ALA A 53 -6.53 0.54 -15.34
CA ALA A 53 -6.52 0.62 -16.81
C ALA A 53 -7.56 1.61 -17.38
N ALA A 54 -8.70 1.79 -16.71
CA ALA A 54 -9.68 2.81 -17.08
C ALA A 54 -9.18 4.22 -16.73
N TRP A 55 -8.42 4.37 -15.64
CA TRP A 55 -7.83 5.63 -15.24
C TRP A 55 -6.76 6.10 -16.22
N VAL A 56 -5.88 5.20 -16.70
CA VAL A 56 -4.95 5.50 -17.81
C VAL A 56 -5.68 6.05 -19.04
N LYS A 57 -6.83 5.48 -19.38
CA LYS A 57 -7.65 5.98 -20.52
C LYS A 57 -8.24 7.35 -20.23
N ALA A 58 -8.68 7.60 -18.99
CA ALA A 58 -9.17 8.93 -18.59
C ALA A 58 -8.04 9.99 -18.65
N ALA A 59 -6.80 9.63 -18.33
CA ALA A 59 -5.66 10.50 -18.52
C ALA A 59 -5.47 10.91 -20.01
N ALA A 60 -5.65 9.97 -20.92
CA ALA A 60 -5.53 10.22 -22.36
C ALA A 60 -6.66 11.11 -22.91
N SER A 61 -7.83 11.17 -22.27
CA SER A 61 -8.94 12.06 -22.68
C SER A 61 -8.64 13.54 -22.40
N LYS A 62 -7.63 13.83 -21.58
CA LYS A 62 -7.27 15.18 -21.09
C LYS A 62 -8.42 15.90 -20.35
N ASN A 63 -9.36 15.15 -19.82
CA ASN A 63 -10.47 15.66 -19.03
C ASN A 63 -10.19 15.46 -17.52
N PRO A 64 -9.90 16.53 -16.76
CA PRO A 64 -9.59 16.41 -15.34
C PRO A 64 -10.77 15.86 -14.52
N ASP A 65 -12.02 16.02 -14.93
CA ASP A 65 -13.18 15.49 -14.21
C ASP A 65 -13.31 13.96 -14.37
N GLU A 66 -12.96 13.43 -15.54
CA GLU A 66 -12.85 11.97 -15.74
C GLU A 66 -11.74 11.36 -14.89
N TRP A 67 -10.60 12.04 -14.79
CA TRP A 67 -9.51 11.62 -13.90
C TRP A 67 -9.95 11.64 -12.43
N MET A 68 -10.56 12.74 -11.98
CA MET A 68 -11.02 12.92 -10.59
C MET A 68 -12.03 11.88 -10.14
N ALA A 69 -12.74 11.23 -11.07
CA ALA A 69 -13.72 10.20 -10.74
C ALA A 69 -13.11 8.94 -10.09
N PHE A 70 -11.80 8.73 -10.22
CA PHE A 70 -11.09 7.61 -9.58
C PHE A 70 -10.69 7.89 -8.14
N TYR A 71 -10.58 9.16 -7.73
CA TYR A 71 -10.23 9.51 -6.36
C TYR A 71 -11.42 9.41 -5.40
N ALA A 72 -11.13 9.03 -4.16
CA ALA A 72 -12.03 9.18 -3.04
C ALA A 72 -12.28 10.66 -2.72
N ASN A 73 -13.36 10.97 -2.00
CA ASN A 73 -13.64 12.35 -1.60
C ASN A 73 -12.60 12.92 -0.62
N ASP A 74 -11.96 12.05 0.15
CA ASP A 74 -10.93 12.32 1.16
C ASP A 74 -9.52 11.89 0.67
N ALA A 75 -9.32 11.82 -0.64
CA ALA A 75 -8.04 11.40 -1.20
C ALA A 75 -6.91 12.38 -0.85
N THR A 76 -5.71 11.82 -0.74
CA THR A 76 -4.46 12.56 -0.63
C THR A 76 -3.57 12.23 -1.81
N VAL A 77 -3.01 13.25 -2.45
CA VAL A 77 -1.99 13.09 -3.48
C VAL A 77 -0.67 13.65 -2.94
N LEU A 78 0.40 12.89 -3.11
CA LEU A 78 1.75 13.22 -2.65
C LEU A 78 2.66 13.44 -3.88
N PRO A 79 2.64 14.61 -4.50
CA PRO A 79 3.50 14.90 -5.63
C PRO A 79 4.98 14.93 -5.20
N PRO A 80 5.92 14.55 -6.06
CA PRO A 80 7.35 14.69 -5.76
C PRO A 80 7.72 16.16 -5.49
N ASN A 81 8.52 16.37 -4.43
CA ASN A 81 9.05 17.70 -4.06
C ASN A 81 8.00 18.77 -3.72
N GLU A 82 6.76 18.40 -3.52
CA GLU A 82 5.67 19.31 -3.16
C GLU A 82 5.00 18.91 -1.83
N LYS A 83 4.18 19.81 -1.30
CA LYS A 83 3.36 19.49 -0.13
C LYS A 83 2.22 18.54 -0.51
N PRO A 84 1.77 17.69 0.44
CA PRO A 84 0.57 16.87 0.22
C PRO A 84 -0.62 17.71 -0.23
N LEU A 85 -1.32 17.26 -1.25
CA LEU A 85 -2.59 17.80 -1.70
C LEU A 85 -3.72 16.98 -1.06
N THR A 86 -4.48 17.58 -0.17
CA THR A 86 -5.58 16.95 0.58
C THR A 86 -6.95 17.57 0.28
N ASP A 87 -6.94 18.66 -0.47
CA ASP A 87 -8.13 19.35 -0.92
C ASP A 87 -8.48 18.95 -2.37
N LYS A 88 -9.74 18.62 -2.60
CA LYS A 88 -10.22 18.13 -3.90
C LYS A 88 -10.02 19.15 -5.04
N ALA A 89 -10.17 20.43 -4.73
CA ALA A 89 -9.96 21.48 -5.73
C ALA A 89 -8.47 21.64 -6.06
N ALA A 90 -7.59 21.53 -5.06
CA ALA A 90 -6.15 21.54 -5.26
C ALA A 90 -5.68 20.33 -6.09
N ILE A 91 -6.17 19.12 -5.79
CA ILE A 91 -5.89 17.91 -6.58
C ILE A 91 -6.35 18.10 -8.01
N ARG A 92 -7.59 18.56 -8.23
CA ARG A 92 -8.13 18.80 -9.56
C ARG A 92 -7.32 19.83 -10.34
N LYS A 93 -6.89 20.90 -9.67
CA LYS A 93 -6.03 21.92 -10.30
C LYS A 93 -4.70 21.32 -10.73
N SER A 94 -4.03 20.58 -9.89
CA SER A 94 -2.75 19.92 -10.21
C SER A 94 -2.89 18.97 -11.41
N ILE A 95 -3.98 18.20 -11.47
CA ILE A 95 -4.28 17.32 -12.62
C ILE A 95 -4.54 18.16 -13.88
N ALA A 96 -5.31 19.23 -13.79
CA ALA A 96 -5.58 20.10 -14.95
C ALA A 96 -4.31 20.73 -15.48
N ASP A 97 -3.42 21.18 -14.59
CA ASP A 97 -2.11 21.72 -14.95
C ASP A 97 -1.25 20.66 -15.69
N LEU A 98 -1.19 19.44 -15.14
CA LEU A 98 -0.50 18.31 -15.77
C LEU A 98 -1.06 18.01 -17.16
N LEU A 99 -2.39 17.87 -17.29
CA LEU A 99 -3.04 17.54 -18.55
C LEU A 99 -2.92 18.63 -19.61
N SER A 100 -2.60 19.87 -19.21
CA SER A 100 -2.36 21.00 -20.09
C SER A 100 -0.96 21.05 -20.70
N LEU A 101 -0.03 20.20 -20.22
CA LEU A 101 1.35 20.19 -20.71
C LEU A 101 1.40 19.91 -22.23
N PRO A 102 2.28 20.62 -22.96
CA PRO A 102 2.37 20.50 -24.42
C PRO A 102 2.76 19.08 -24.83
N ASN A 103 1.99 18.49 -25.74
CA ASN A 103 2.24 17.15 -26.28
C ASN A 103 2.37 16.06 -25.20
N LEU A 104 1.68 16.23 -24.06
CA LEU A 104 1.66 15.26 -22.99
C LEU A 104 1.24 13.89 -23.50
N GLN A 105 2.08 12.89 -23.23
CA GLN A 105 1.80 11.46 -23.29
C GLN A 105 2.11 10.89 -21.92
N LEU A 106 1.10 10.34 -21.26
CA LEU A 106 1.20 9.76 -19.94
C LEU A 106 0.60 8.38 -19.95
N SER A 107 1.35 7.43 -19.45
CA SER A 107 0.91 6.05 -19.25
C SER A 107 1.53 5.47 -18.00
N TRP A 108 0.85 4.52 -17.39
CA TRP A 108 1.38 3.69 -16.32
C TRP A 108 0.82 2.29 -16.42
N GLU A 109 1.50 1.34 -15.80
CA GLU A 109 1.12 -0.06 -15.80
C GLU A 109 1.41 -0.68 -14.43
N PRO A 110 0.44 -1.41 -13.83
CA PRO A 110 0.61 -2.01 -12.52
C PRO A 110 1.53 -3.23 -12.58
N THR A 111 2.66 -3.15 -11.86
CA THR A 111 3.56 -4.29 -11.63
C THR A 111 2.97 -5.25 -10.61
N LYS A 112 2.39 -4.72 -9.54
CA LYS A 112 1.78 -5.51 -8.47
C LYS A 112 0.49 -4.86 -7.98
N VAL A 113 -0.51 -5.71 -7.71
CA VAL A 113 -1.70 -5.36 -6.94
C VAL A 113 -1.83 -6.35 -5.80
N GLU A 114 -2.09 -5.87 -4.60
CA GLU A 114 -2.34 -6.73 -3.44
C GLU A 114 -3.55 -6.23 -2.66
N VAL A 115 -4.46 -7.14 -2.37
CA VAL A 115 -5.69 -6.86 -1.63
C VAL A 115 -5.56 -7.39 -0.21
N ALA A 116 -5.84 -6.56 0.79
CA ALA A 116 -5.86 -6.96 2.18
C ALA A 116 -6.86 -8.11 2.43
N LYS A 117 -6.60 -8.92 3.45
CA LYS A 117 -7.51 -10.03 3.82
C LYS A 117 -8.92 -9.56 4.17
N SER A 118 -9.08 -8.34 4.67
CA SER A 118 -10.37 -7.71 4.94
C SER A 118 -11.19 -7.45 3.67
N GLY A 119 -10.54 -7.36 2.49
CA GLY A 119 -11.20 -7.17 1.21
C GLY A 119 -11.68 -5.74 0.94
N ASP A 120 -11.26 -4.75 1.74
CA ASP A 120 -11.67 -3.35 1.68
C ASP A 120 -10.54 -2.37 1.42
N LEU A 121 -9.29 -2.84 1.43
CA LEU A 121 -8.09 -2.08 1.15
C LEU A 121 -7.22 -2.83 0.16
N ALA A 122 -6.62 -2.11 -0.78
CA ALA A 122 -5.62 -2.64 -1.71
C ALA A 122 -4.53 -1.59 -1.93
N TYR A 123 -3.33 -2.06 -2.26
CA TYR A 123 -2.32 -1.22 -2.86
C TYR A 123 -1.95 -1.73 -4.25
N LEU A 124 -1.51 -0.79 -5.05
CA LEU A 124 -0.92 -1.04 -6.36
C LEU A 124 0.40 -0.29 -6.41
N TYR A 125 1.43 -0.89 -7.00
CA TYR A 125 2.56 -0.13 -7.51
C TYR A 125 2.88 -0.55 -8.93
N GLY A 126 3.40 0.40 -9.70
CA GLY A 126 3.72 0.18 -11.09
C GLY A 126 4.77 1.14 -11.60
N SER A 127 5.05 1.04 -12.88
CA SER A 127 5.92 1.99 -13.59
C SER A 127 5.07 2.99 -14.35
N TYR A 128 5.56 4.22 -14.47
CA TYR A 128 4.97 5.24 -15.33
C TYR A 128 5.97 5.76 -16.34
N SER A 129 5.46 6.32 -17.42
CA SER A 129 6.19 7.11 -18.39
C SER A 129 5.39 8.37 -18.72
N LEU A 130 6.04 9.52 -18.62
CA LEU A 130 5.50 10.82 -18.95
C LEU A 130 6.40 11.49 -19.97
N THR A 131 5.88 11.81 -21.16
CA THR A 131 6.60 12.58 -22.16
C THR A 131 5.85 13.88 -22.42
N MET A 132 6.56 14.99 -22.46
CA MET A 132 6.03 16.32 -22.79
C MET A 132 7.04 17.10 -23.61
N THR A 133 6.61 18.22 -24.19
CA THR A 133 7.51 19.17 -24.84
C THR A 133 7.91 20.26 -23.85
N ASN A 134 9.23 20.44 -23.65
CA ASN A 134 9.75 21.48 -22.76
C ASN A 134 9.69 22.90 -23.40
N GLU A 135 10.09 23.92 -22.64
CA GLU A 135 10.11 25.31 -23.09
C GLU A 135 10.99 25.57 -24.32
N GLN A 136 12.00 24.71 -24.55
CA GLN A 136 12.87 24.78 -25.73
C GLN A 136 12.29 24.06 -26.95
N GLY A 137 11.03 23.56 -26.86
CA GLY A 137 10.37 22.84 -27.95
C GLY A 137 10.87 21.39 -28.14
N LYS A 138 11.62 20.85 -27.20
CA LYS A 138 12.18 19.48 -27.27
C LYS A 138 11.34 18.52 -26.44
N PRO A 139 11.15 17.27 -26.93
CA PRO A 139 10.53 16.24 -26.10
C PRO A 139 11.43 15.88 -24.93
N VAL A 140 10.86 15.77 -23.75
CA VAL A 140 11.48 15.24 -22.54
C VAL A 140 10.62 14.15 -21.97
N THR A 141 11.27 13.08 -21.52
CA THR A 141 10.57 11.93 -20.91
C THR A 141 11.05 11.76 -19.49
N ASP A 142 10.10 11.63 -18.58
CA ASP A 142 10.28 11.17 -17.21
C ASP A 142 9.67 9.79 -17.06
N PHE A 143 10.31 8.94 -16.27
CA PHE A 143 9.81 7.62 -15.92
C PHE A 143 10.16 7.29 -14.48
N GLY A 144 9.38 6.43 -13.87
CA GLY A 144 9.56 6.07 -12.48
C GLY A 144 8.51 5.10 -11.99
N THR A 145 8.30 5.14 -10.69
CA THR A 145 7.36 4.26 -9.98
C THR A 145 6.22 5.07 -9.40
N ASN A 146 4.98 4.59 -9.58
CA ASN A 146 3.81 5.10 -8.88
C ASN A 146 3.32 4.09 -7.83
N VAL A 147 2.69 4.59 -6.78
CA VAL A 147 2.02 3.80 -5.74
C VAL A 147 0.64 4.37 -5.48
N GLU A 148 -0.35 3.51 -5.50
CA GLU A 148 -1.74 3.85 -5.26
C GLU A 148 -2.30 3.00 -4.13
N ILE A 149 -3.05 3.63 -3.22
CA ILE A 149 -3.83 2.93 -2.20
C ILE A 149 -5.31 3.08 -2.55
N TRP A 150 -5.97 1.95 -2.74
CA TRP A 150 -7.37 1.86 -3.07
C TRP A 150 -8.18 1.41 -1.87
N LYS A 151 -9.30 2.06 -1.62
CA LYS A 151 -10.22 1.75 -0.53
C LYS A 151 -11.62 1.51 -1.05
N LYS A 152 -12.26 0.47 -0.54
CA LYS A 152 -13.66 0.18 -0.85
C LYS A 152 -14.54 1.16 -0.10
N GLN A 153 -15.40 1.82 -0.83
CA GLN A 153 -16.32 2.82 -0.29
C GLN A 153 -17.57 2.15 0.30
N PRO A 154 -18.38 2.86 1.11
CA PRO A 154 -19.62 2.31 1.67
C PRO A 154 -20.63 1.82 0.62
N ASP A 155 -20.61 2.38 -0.59
CA ASP A 155 -21.44 1.95 -1.72
C ASP A 155 -20.88 0.72 -2.46
N GLY A 156 -19.76 0.17 -1.99
CA GLY A 156 -19.08 -0.98 -2.58
C GLY A 156 -18.12 -0.64 -3.73
N SER A 157 -18.08 0.61 -4.20
CA SER A 157 -17.13 1.05 -5.23
C SER A 157 -15.72 1.14 -4.66
N TRP A 158 -14.70 0.98 -5.53
CA TRP A 158 -13.32 1.22 -5.17
C TRP A 158 -12.89 2.61 -5.62
N ARG A 159 -12.15 3.32 -4.76
CA ARG A 159 -11.57 4.64 -5.05
C ARG A 159 -10.13 4.71 -4.54
N CYS A 160 -9.28 5.40 -5.29
CA CYS A 160 -7.93 5.74 -4.84
C CYS A 160 -8.01 6.75 -3.70
N THR A 161 -7.42 6.43 -2.57
CA THR A 161 -7.40 7.28 -1.38
C THR A 161 -6.03 7.90 -1.12
N LEU A 162 -4.96 7.31 -1.67
CA LEU A 162 -3.63 7.90 -1.68
C LEU A 162 -2.95 7.58 -3.00
N ASP A 163 -2.33 8.59 -3.60
CA ASP A 163 -1.59 8.50 -4.84
C ASP A 163 -0.25 9.21 -4.69
N THR A 164 0.82 8.57 -5.13
CA THR A 164 2.18 9.12 -5.10
C THR A 164 3.04 8.50 -6.19
N TRP A 165 4.06 9.22 -6.59
CA TRP A 165 5.06 8.72 -7.54
C TRP A 165 6.43 9.29 -7.25
N ASN A 166 7.45 8.64 -7.77
CA ASN A 166 8.82 9.13 -7.78
C ASN A 166 9.43 8.94 -9.16
N SER A 167 10.27 9.90 -9.56
CA SER A 167 11.07 9.80 -10.78
C SER A 167 12.31 8.94 -10.53
N ASP A 168 12.65 8.11 -11.51
CA ASP A 168 13.92 7.36 -11.56
C ASP A 168 15.02 8.13 -12.30
N MET A 169 14.70 9.37 -12.77
CA MET A 169 15.67 10.24 -13.38
C MET A 169 16.69 10.73 -12.36
N PRO A 170 17.98 10.85 -12.74
CA PRO A 170 18.99 11.39 -11.85
C PRO A 170 18.60 12.78 -11.36
N VAL A 171 18.66 12.99 -10.04
CA VAL A 171 18.54 14.34 -9.48
C VAL A 171 19.80 15.10 -9.86
N ASN A 172 19.69 16.12 -10.69
CA ASN A 172 20.81 17.03 -10.89
C ASN A 172 21.08 17.74 -9.57
N PRO A 173 22.28 17.58 -8.96
CA PRO A 173 22.60 18.33 -7.75
C PRO A 173 22.51 19.83 -8.09
N PRO A 174 22.04 20.68 -7.15
CA PRO A 174 22.07 22.12 -7.35
C PRO A 174 23.49 22.55 -7.67
N VAL A 175 23.62 23.29 -8.76
CA VAL A 175 24.91 23.89 -9.21
C VAL A 175 25.31 24.98 -8.24
#